data_e429a3a6cc940d88a9d518177d1c0e8e
#
_entry.id   e429a3a6cc940d88a9d518177d1c0e8e
#
_cell.length_a   1.000
_cell.length_b   1.000
_cell.length_c   1.000
_cell.angle_alpha   90.00
_cell.angle_beta   90.00
_cell.angle_gamma   90.00
#
_symmetry.space_group_name_H-M   'P 1'
#
loop_
_entity.id
_entity.type
_entity.pdbx_description
1 polymer ?
#
loop_
_entity_poly.entity_id
_entity_poly.type
_entity_poly.pdbx_seq_one_letter_code
_entity_poly.pdbx_strand_id
1 'polypeptide(L)'
;FKHINAETLDQATAILGSGANSLIAGGTDLLGTLKDNILPDYPDTVVNLKSIPGLDYIKEEDGMLKIGATTRLADIVENTAVQSKYTALAQAAKAVATPHIRDMGTIGGTIAQLPRCWYFRKSENRFPCLRKGGDECFAILGDNRYHSAFGGAKICATPCTRECPNSTDIPGYMAKVREGDWDEAARIFMLVHPMPM
;
A
#
# COMPACT_ATOMS: atom_id res chain seq x y z
N PHE A 1 0.45 -11.36 21.90
CA PHE A 1 0.65 -12.36 20.83
C PHE A 1 1.82 -13.29 21.13
N LYS A 2 1.76 -14.49 20.58
CA LYS A 2 2.86 -15.46 20.56
C LYS A 2 3.77 -15.15 19.36
N HIS A 3 5.10 -15.20 19.54
CA HIS A 3 6.06 -15.03 18.44
C HIS A 3 6.60 -16.40 18.01
N ILE A 4 6.57 -16.69 16.70
CA ILE A 4 7.07 -17.94 16.13
C ILE A 4 8.07 -17.61 15.00
N ASN A 5 9.22 -18.27 15.00
CA ASN A 5 10.15 -18.28 13.89
C ASN A 5 9.78 -19.43 12.95
N ALA A 6 9.28 -19.10 11.76
CA ALA A 6 9.01 -20.11 10.77
C ALA A 6 10.29 -20.56 10.08
N GLU A 7 10.42 -21.86 9.82
CA GLU A 7 11.59 -22.44 9.12
C GLU A 7 11.31 -22.64 7.63
N THR A 8 10.03 -22.75 7.24
CA THR A 8 9.59 -22.94 5.86
C THR A 8 8.38 -22.06 5.52
N LEU A 9 8.17 -21.84 4.21
CA LEU A 9 6.97 -21.12 3.73
C LEU A 9 5.69 -21.89 4.07
N ASP A 10 5.69 -23.23 3.96
CA ASP A 10 4.55 -24.06 4.26
C ASP A 10 4.15 -23.95 5.73
N GLN A 11 5.11 -23.91 6.64
CA GLN A 11 4.86 -23.67 8.04
C GLN A 11 4.26 -22.28 8.28
N ALA A 12 4.80 -21.25 7.65
CA ALA A 12 4.29 -19.89 7.80
C ALA A 12 2.85 -19.76 7.28
N THR A 13 2.56 -20.37 6.12
CA THR A 13 1.21 -20.33 5.52
C THR A 13 0.20 -21.17 6.32
N ALA A 14 0.60 -22.32 6.85
CA ALA A 14 -0.25 -23.14 7.71
C ALA A 14 -0.65 -22.39 8.99
N ILE A 15 0.30 -21.71 9.64
CA ILE A 15 0.02 -20.91 10.83
C ILE A 15 -0.90 -19.74 10.47
N LEU A 16 -0.63 -19.05 9.36
CA LEU A 16 -1.44 -17.90 8.92
C LEU A 16 -2.91 -18.30 8.69
N GLY A 17 -3.15 -19.48 8.16
CA GLY A 17 -4.51 -20.02 7.92
C GLY A 17 -5.24 -20.51 9.16
N SER A 18 -4.60 -20.62 10.32
CA SER A 18 -5.16 -21.24 11.51
C SER A 18 -5.84 -20.30 12.51
N GLY A 19 -5.91 -19.00 12.24
CA GLY A 19 -6.51 -18.02 13.17
C GLY A 19 -6.12 -16.58 12.89
N ALA A 20 -6.31 -15.70 13.88
CA ALA A 20 -5.95 -14.29 13.81
C ALA A 20 -4.42 -14.12 13.92
N ASN A 21 -3.70 -14.42 12.86
CA ASN A 21 -2.23 -14.41 12.83
C ASN A 21 -1.70 -13.36 11.87
N SER A 22 -0.50 -12.86 12.11
CA SER A 22 0.17 -11.86 11.26
C SER A 22 1.59 -12.28 10.92
N LEU A 23 2.04 -11.90 9.73
CA LEU A 23 3.43 -12.11 9.30
C LEU A 23 4.27 -10.89 9.68
N ILE A 24 5.50 -11.12 10.12
CA ILE A 24 6.49 -10.07 10.35
C ILE A 24 7.78 -10.36 9.59
N ALA A 25 8.27 -9.34 8.89
CA ALA A 25 9.61 -9.31 8.33
C ALA A 25 10.42 -8.19 9.01
N GLY A 26 10.53 -7.01 8.42
CA GLY A 26 11.18 -5.86 9.03
C GLY A 26 10.43 -5.24 10.21
N GLY A 27 9.14 -5.47 10.33
CA GLY A 27 8.28 -4.97 11.41
C GLY A 27 7.99 -3.47 11.37
N THR A 28 8.54 -2.73 10.43
CA THR A 28 8.46 -1.26 10.37
C THR A 28 7.05 -0.70 10.18
N ASP A 29 6.11 -1.52 9.71
CA ASP A 29 4.68 -1.17 9.63
C ASP A 29 3.85 -1.87 10.72
N LEU A 30 4.00 -3.19 10.85
CA LEU A 30 3.20 -3.99 11.76
C LEU A 30 3.34 -3.57 13.21
N LEU A 31 4.57 -3.33 13.69
CA LEU A 31 4.79 -2.99 15.10
C LEU A 31 4.16 -1.64 15.46
N GLY A 32 4.20 -0.65 14.55
CA GLY A 32 3.48 0.61 14.73
C GLY A 32 1.96 0.41 14.77
N THR A 33 1.43 -0.45 13.90
CA THR A 33 0.00 -0.78 13.87
C THR A 33 -0.47 -1.43 15.17
N LEU A 34 0.32 -2.35 15.70
CA LEU A 34 0.03 -3.03 16.96
C LEU A 34 0.14 -2.07 18.16
N LYS A 35 1.22 -1.26 18.20
CA LYS A 35 1.44 -0.29 19.27
C LYS A 35 0.30 0.73 19.38
N ASP A 36 -0.19 1.23 18.25
CA ASP A 36 -1.21 2.26 18.20
C ASP A 36 -2.63 1.68 18.21
N ASN A 37 -2.77 0.35 18.33
CA ASN A 37 -4.05 -0.35 18.37
C ASN A 37 -4.98 0.06 17.20
N ILE A 38 -4.43 0.06 15.99
CA ILE A 38 -5.11 0.57 14.79
C ILE A 38 -6.22 -0.37 14.30
N LEU A 39 -5.98 -1.68 14.40
CA LEU A 39 -6.93 -2.72 13.96
C LEU A 39 -7.92 -3.08 15.06
N PRO A 40 -9.12 -3.56 14.72
CA PRO A 40 -10.11 -3.98 15.70
C PRO A 40 -9.63 -5.16 16.54
N ASP A 41 -8.87 -6.07 15.92
CA ASP A 41 -8.39 -7.30 16.55
C ASP A 41 -6.86 -7.32 16.60
N TYR A 42 -6.35 -7.90 17.68
CA TYR A 42 -4.93 -8.17 17.86
C TYR A 42 -4.59 -9.57 17.35
N PRO A 43 -3.44 -9.79 16.70
CA PRO A 43 -3.06 -11.13 16.28
C PRO A 43 -2.73 -12.02 17.50
N ASP A 44 -3.21 -13.25 17.45
CA ASP A 44 -2.83 -14.28 18.43
C ASP A 44 -1.36 -14.66 18.31
N THR A 45 -0.91 -14.75 17.04
CA THR A 45 0.47 -15.14 16.73
C THR A 45 1.07 -14.20 15.69
N VAL A 46 2.34 -13.86 15.89
CA VAL A 46 3.17 -13.14 14.90
C VAL A 46 4.26 -14.09 14.41
N VAL A 47 4.26 -14.37 13.11
CA VAL A 47 5.16 -15.32 12.45
C VAL A 47 6.29 -14.59 11.78
N ASN A 48 7.52 -14.83 12.21
CA ASN A 48 8.72 -14.23 11.64
C ASN A 48 9.11 -14.94 10.33
N LEU A 49 9.23 -14.17 9.25
CA LEU A 49 9.64 -14.67 7.93
C LEU A 49 11.16 -14.61 7.73
N LYS A 50 11.89 -13.81 8.49
CA LYS A 50 13.35 -13.67 8.34
C LYS A 50 14.13 -14.92 8.75
N SER A 51 13.50 -15.82 9.48
CA SER A 51 14.07 -17.12 9.83
C SER A 51 14.01 -18.15 8.70
N ILE A 52 13.23 -17.88 7.63
CA ILE A 52 13.13 -18.75 6.46
C ILE A 52 14.31 -18.44 5.53
N PRO A 53 15.19 -19.43 5.24
CA PRO A 53 16.32 -19.19 4.36
C PRO A 53 15.89 -18.94 2.91
N GLY A 54 16.69 -18.15 2.17
CA GLY A 54 16.51 -17.96 0.73
C GLY A 54 15.37 -17.01 0.33
N LEU A 55 14.90 -16.17 1.25
CA LEU A 55 13.90 -15.13 0.96
C LEU A 55 14.52 -13.72 0.83
N ASP A 56 15.84 -13.58 0.94
CA ASP A 56 16.59 -12.33 0.86
C ASP A 56 17.61 -12.40 -0.29
N TYR A 57 17.15 -12.16 -1.49
CA TYR A 57 18.02 -12.19 -2.68
C TYR A 57 17.64 -11.12 -3.69
N ILE A 58 18.62 -10.71 -4.50
CA ILE A 58 18.42 -9.91 -5.72
C ILE A 58 19.14 -10.64 -6.85
N LYS A 59 18.39 -11.09 -7.84
CA LYS A 59 18.91 -11.86 -8.98
C LYS A 59 18.31 -11.36 -10.28
N GLU A 60 19.12 -11.35 -11.33
CA GLU A 60 18.66 -11.09 -12.69
C GLU A 60 18.69 -12.43 -13.46
N GLU A 61 17.53 -12.91 -13.82
CA GLU A 61 17.36 -14.18 -14.54
C GLU A 61 16.30 -14.00 -15.63
N ASP A 62 16.56 -14.52 -16.81
CA ASP A 62 15.63 -14.50 -17.96
C ASP A 62 15.14 -13.08 -18.34
N GLY A 63 16.01 -12.06 -18.18
CA GLY A 63 15.68 -10.67 -18.45
C GLY A 63 14.75 -10.02 -17.40
N MET A 64 14.49 -10.71 -16.30
CA MET A 64 13.68 -10.22 -15.19
C MET A 64 14.51 -10.04 -13.93
N LEU A 65 14.18 -9.00 -13.16
CA LEU A 65 14.72 -8.80 -11.81
C LEU A 65 13.87 -9.56 -10.80
N LYS A 66 14.43 -10.55 -10.14
CA LYS A 66 13.80 -11.31 -9.06
C LYS A 66 14.34 -10.83 -7.72
N ILE A 67 13.45 -10.45 -6.82
CA ILE A 67 13.82 -9.95 -5.49
C ILE A 67 13.05 -10.75 -4.44
N GLY A 68 13.77 -11.27 -3.45
CA GLY A 68 13.20 -11.99 -2.34
C GLY A 68 12.38 -11.07 -1.41
N ALA A 69 11.31 -11.58 -0.83
CA ALA A 69 10.37 -10.79 -0.05
C ALA A 69 10.99 -10.18 1.23
N THR A 70 12.01 -10.81 1.80
CA THR A 70 12.70 -10.33 3.00
C THR A 70 13.94 -9.48 2.70
N THR A 71 14.25 -9.22 1.43
CA THR A 71 15.33 -8.32 1.02
C THR A 71 15.05 -6.90 1.56
N ARG A 72 16.03 -6.32 2.22
CA ARG A 72 15.92 -4.98 2.81
C ARG A 72 15.91 -3.91 1.73
N LEU A 73 15.21 -2.82 2.01
CA LEU A 73 15.20 -1.67 1.10
C LEU A 73 16.60 -1.06 0.92
N ALA A 74 17.44 -1.08 1.96
CA ALA A 74 18.83 -0.64 1.88
C ALA A 74 19.62 -1.46 0.86
N ASP A 75 19.50 -2.80 0.87
CA ASP A 75 20.20 -3.69 -0.06
C ASP A 75 19.76 -3.44 -1.52
N ILE A 76 18.50 -3.10 -1.74
CA ILE A 76 17.98 -2.71 -3.06
C ILE A 76 18.59 -1.38 -3.52
N VAL A 77 18.70 -0.40 -2.62
CA VAL A 77 19.30 0.90 -2.93
C VAL A 77 20.79 0.78 -3.27
N GLU A 78 21.52 -0.10 -2.60
CA GLU A 78 22.96 -0.29 -2.76
C GLU A 78 23.34 -1.22 -3.91
N ASN A 79 22.38 -2.01 -4.43
CA ASN A 79 22.65 -2.97 -5.48
C ASN A 79 22.98 -2.29 -6.82
N THR A 80 24.16 -2.55 -7.36
CA THR A 80 24.66 -1.91 -8.58
C THR A 80 23.83 -2.24 -9.83
N ALA A 81 23.30 -3.46 -9.95
CA ALA A 81 22.44 -3.84 -11.07
C ALA A 81 21.10 -3.10 -10.99
N VAL A 82 20.54 -2.93 -9.78
CA VAL A 82 19.30 -2.17 -9.59
C VAL A 82 19.53 -0.69 -9.89
N GLN A 83 20.64 -0.11 -9.43
CA GLN A 83 20.98 1.29 -9.70
C GLN A 83 21.14 1.58 -11.19
N SER A 84 21.78 0.68 -11.94
CA SER A 84 22.11 0.91 -13.35
C SER A 84 20.97 0.56 -14.31
N LYS A 85 20.24 -0.53 -14.07
CA LYS A 85 19.22 -1.04 -14.99
C LYS A 85 17.79 -0.78 -14.55
N TYR A 86 17.55 -0.63 -13.25
CA TYR A 86 16.21 -0.46 -12.64
C TYR A 86 16.16 0.80 -11.79
N THR A 87 16.63 1.91 -12.35
CA THR A 87 16.81 3.21 -11.66
C THR A 87 15.57 3.68 -10.91
N ALA A 88 14.38 3.49 -11.50
CA ALA A 88 13.11 3.87 -10.86
C ALA A 88 12.89 3.11 -9.54
N LEU A 89 13.23 1.82 -9.49
CA LEU A 89 13.13 1.02 -8.26
C LEU A 89 14.15 1.49 -7.23
N ALA A 90 15.41 1.75 -7.64
CA ALA A 90 16.44 2.28 -6.74
C ALA A 90 16.01 3.61 -6.12
N GLN A 91 15.49 4.53 -6.93
CA GLN A 91 15.00 5.84 -6.48
C GLN A 91 13.78 5.70 -5.56
N ALA A 92 12.82 4.84 -5.90
CA ALA A 92 11.65 4.59 -5.07
C ALA A 92 12.05 4.00 -3.70
N ALA A 93 12.93 2.99 -3.68
CA ALA A 93 13.44 2.42 -2.44
C ALA A 93 14.19 3.45 -1.58
N LYS A 94 15.02 4.31 -2.21
CA LYS A 94 15.75 5.39 -1.54
C LYS A 94 14.81 6.46 -0.95
N ALA A 95 13.67 6.69 -1.56
CA ALA A 95 12.67 7.66 -1.09
C ALA A 95 11.83 7.15 0.10
N VAL A 96 11.90 5.86 0.44
CA VAL A 96 11.16 5.32 1.58
C VAL A 96 11.77 5.78 2.89
N ALA A 97 10.99 6.51 3.68
CA ALA A 97 11.27 6.89 5.08
C ALA A 97 12.71 7.37 5.35
N THR A 98 13.36 6.82 6.37
CA THR A 98 14.73 7.15 6.79
C THR A 98 15.70 6.00 6.50
N PRO A 99 17.03 6.22 6.50
CA PRO A 99 18.02 5.15 6.36
C PRO A 99 17.77 3.99 7.33
N HIS A 100 17.59 4.27 8.62
CA HIS A 100 17.36 3.24 9.65
C HIS A 100 16.09 2.40 9.38
N ILE A 101 15.04 3.03 8.83
CA ILE A 101 13.83 2.29 8.43
C ILE A 101 14.13 1.38 7.24
N ARG A 102 14.96 1.83 6.28
CA ARG A 102 15.35 1.01 5.12
C ARG A 102 16.27 -0.15 5.49
N ASP A 103 17.08 0.00 6.54
CA ASP A 103 17.94 -1.07 7.07
C ASP A 103 17.15 -2.21 7.69
N MET A 104 15.92 -1.93 8.14
CA MET A 104 15.02 -2.93 8.74
C MET A 104 13.86 -3.32 7.82
N GLY A 105 13.31 -2.37 7.06
CA GLY A 105 12.17 -2.58 6.18
C GLY A 105 12.53 -3.43 4.97
N THR A 106 11.65 -4.39 4.67
CA THR A 106 11.82 -5.30 3.52
C THR A 106 10.89 -4.93 2.37
N ILE A 107 11.25 -5.35 1.16
CA ILE A 107 10.44 -5.06 -0.03
C ILE A 107 9.04 -5.70 0.09
N GLY A 108 8.95 -6.96 0.52
CA GLY A 108 7.68 -7.63 0.72
C GLY A 108 6.81 -6.94 1.77
N GLY A 109 7.39 -6.57 2.91
CA GLY A 109 6.69 -5.82 3.95
C GLY A 109 6.23 -4.44 3.48
N THR A 110 7.02 -3.77 2.64
CA THR A 110 6.67 -2.45 2.09
C THR A 110 5.50 -2.54 1.10
N ILE A 111 5.47 -3.56 0.23
CA ILE A 111 4.37 -3.79 -0.71
C ILE A 111 3.09 -4.22 0.02
N ALA A 112 3.23 -5.07 1.03
CA ALA A 112 2.12 -5.59 1.83
C ALA A 112 1.70 -4.69 3.00
N GLN A 113 2.29 -3.50 3.15
CA GLN A 113 1.95 -2.58 4.25
C GLN A 113 0.47 -2.18 4.21
N LEU A 114 -0.08 -1.91 5.39
CA LEU A 114 -1.44 -1.43 5.53
C LEU A 114 -1.61 -0.02 4.95
N PRO A 115 -2.83 0.38 4.53
CA PRO A 115 -3.09 1.69 3.96
C PRO A 115 -2.56 2.83 4.82
N ARG A 116 -2.10 3.90 4.18
CA ARG A 116 -1.58 5.11 4.84
C ARG A 116 -2.67 6.17 5.06
N CYS A 117 -3.91 5.83 4.79
CA CYS A 117 -5.08 6.67 5.01
C CYS A 117 -5.15 7.14 6.47
N TRP A 118 -5.36 8.42 6.69
CA TRP A 118 -5.42 9.02 8.03
C TRP A 118 -6.51 8.42 8.90
N TYR A 119 -7.67 8.11 8.34
CA TYR A 119 -8.77 7.47 9.07
C TYR A 119 -8.43 6.03 9.45
N PHE A 120 -7.81 5.28 8.52
CA PHE A 120 -7.35 3.92 8.80
C PHE A 120 -6.31 3.89 9.92
N ARG A 121 -5.34 4.82 9.89
CA ARG A 121 -4.19 4.88 10.83
C ARG A 121 -4.51 5.56 12.16
N LYS A 122 -5.74 5.99 12.40
CA LYS A 122 -6.08 6.58 13.69
C LYS A 122 -6.03 5.53 14.79
N SER A 123 -5.32 5.85 15.86
CA SER A 123 -5.15 4.99 17.03
C SER A 123 -6.51 4.57 17.65
N GLU A 124 -6.48 3.45 18.37
CA GLU A 124 -7.63 2.89 19.09
C GLU A 124 -8.84 2.60 18.18
N ASN A 125 -8.57 2.23 16.93
CA ASN A 125 -9.61 1.94 15.93
C ASN A 125 -10.73 3.02 15.88
N ARG A 126 -10.39 4.27 16.11
CA ARG A 126 -11.36 5.37 16.26
C ARG A 126 -12.29 5.54 15.07
N PHE A 127 -11.86 5.16 13.88
CA PHE A 127 -12.65 5.16 12.66
C PHE A 127 -12.74 3.72 12.13
N PRO A 128 -13.77 2.97 12.48
CA PRO A 128 -13.98 1.60 11.97
C PRO A 128 -14.42 1.69 10.51
N CYS A 129 -13.46 1.82 9.60
CA CYS A 129 -13.74 1.94 8.18
C CYS A 129 -13.96 0.57 7.51
N LEU A 130 -14.50 0.56 6.27
CA LEU A 130 -14.75 -0.64 5.48
C LEU A 130 -13.56 -1.63 5.45
N ARG A 131 -12.32 -1.14 5.43
CA ARG A 131 -11.12 -1.98 5.44
C ARG A 131 -10.81 -2.64 6.78
N LYS A 132 -11.50 -2.24 7.81
CA LYS A 132 -11.40 -2.78 9.17
C LYS A 132 -12.70 -3.46 9.61
N GLY A 133 -13.56 -3.83 8.65
CA GLY A 133 -14.84 -4.50 8.92
C GLY A 133 -15.99 -3.57 9.28
N GLY A 134 -15.83 -2.25 9.20
CA GLY A 134 -16.91 -1.30 9.39
C GLY A 134 -17.67 -1.02 8.09
N ASP A 135 -18.66 -0.14 8.14
CA ASP A 135 -19.64 0.08 7.07
C ASP A 135 -19.33 1.30 6.19
N GLU A 136 -18.39 2.16 6.60
CA GLU A 136 -18.13 3.43 5.93
C GLU A 136 -16.68 3.62 5.50
N CYS A 137 -16.47 4.39 4.44
CA CYS A 137 -15.17 4.94 4.09
C CYS A 137 -15.14 6.44 4.41
N PHE A 138 -14.58 6.80 5.54
CA PHE A 138 -14.49 8.19 6.01
C PHE A 138 -13.69 9.10 5.08
N ALA A 139 -12.85 8.55 4.21
CA ALA A 139 -12.09 9.32 3.24
C ALA A 139 -12.93 9.79 2.04
N ILE A 140 -14.11 9.22 1.79
CA ILE A 140 -14.98 9.64 0.68
C ILE A 140 -15.49 11.06 0.89
N LEU A 141 -15.96 11.35 2.10
CA LEU A 141 -16.49 12.66 2.48
C LEU A 141 -15.47 13.54 3.20
N GLY A 142 -14.35 12.98 3.61
CA GLY A 142 -13.30 13.64 4.36
C GLY A 142 -12.02 13.89 3.55
N ASP A 143 -10.89 13.99 4.25
CA ASP A 143 -9.57 14.15 3.63
C ASP A 143 -9.10 12.85 3.00
N ASN A 144 -8.94 12.84 1.68
CA ASN A 144 -8.55 11.66 0.91
C ASN A 144 -7.13 11.72 0.33
N ARG A 145 -6.33 12.75 0.64
CA ARG A 145 -4.99 12.96 0.09
C ARG A 145 -4.04 11.79 0.30
N TYR A 146 -4.21 11.06 1.40
CA TYR A 146 -3.37 9.93 1.78
C TYR A 146 -4.08 8.58 1.63
N HIS A 147 -5.15 8.56 0.84
CA HIS A 147 -5.85 7.32 0.56
C HIS A 147 -4.99 6.44 -0.36
N SER A 148 -4.72 5.20 0.04
CA SER A 148 -3.81 4.31 -0.68
C SER A 148 -4.36 3.90 -2.05
N ALA A 149 -3.50 3.94 -3.08
CA ALA A 149 -3.83 3.46 -4.43
C ALA A 149 -4.20 1.95 -4.47
N PHE A 150 -3.64 1.13 -3.59
CA PHE A 150 -3.93 -0.30 -3.50
C PHE A 150 -5.16 -0.63 -2.65
N GLY A 151 -5.76 0.34 -2.06
CA GLY A 151 -6.71 0.07 -1.05
C GLY A 151 -7.79 1.07 -0.87
N GLY A 152 -8.11 1.79 -1.89
CA GLY A 152 -9.17 2.74 -1.87
C GLY A 152 -10.55 2.10 -1.91
N ALA A 153 -11.55 2.75 -1.34
CA ALA A 153 -12.90 2.59 -1.83
C ALA A 153 -12.83 2.82 -3.35
N LYS A 154 -13.55 2.01 -4.11
CA LYS A 154 -13.55 2.08 -5.59
C LYS A 154 -14.00 3.44 -6.14
N ILE A 155 -14.51 4.32 -5.27
CA ILE A 155 -14.99 5.66 -5.61
C ILE A 155 -14.47 6.62 -4.54
N CYS A 156 -13.25 7.09 -4.70
CA CYS A 156 -12.76 8.24 -3.96
C CYS A 156 -12.90 9.46 -4.87
N ALA A 157 -14.06 10.07 -4.88
CA ALA A 157 -14.24 11.31 -5.60
C ALA A 157 -13.30 12.38 -5.01
N THR A 158 -12.54 13.04 -5.87
CA THR A 158 -11.73 14.19 -5.44
C THR A 158 -12.63 15.31 -4.90
N PRO A 159 -12.13 16.20 -4.05
CA PRO A 159 -12.94 17.30 -3.54
C PRO A 159 -13.66 18.09 -4.64
N CYS A 160 -13.00 18.36 -5.77
CA CYS A 160 -13.61 19.08 -6.88
C CYS A 160 -14.75 18.30 -7.56
N THR A 161 -14.66 16.97 -7.67
CA THR A 161 -15.77 16.13 -8.15
C THR A 161 -16.89 16.06 -7.13
N ARG A 162 -16.55 15.92 -5.85
CA ARG A 162 -17.53 15.79 -4.77
C ARG A 162 -18.35 17.06 -4.56
N GLU A 163 -17.71 18.23 -4.61
CA GLU A 163 -18.36 19.53 -4.43
C GLU A 163 -19.03 20.03 -5.72
N CYS A 164 -18.83 19.33 -6.84
CA CYS A 164 -19.50 19.66 -8.09
C CYS A 164 -20.98 19.29 -8.02
N PRO A 165 -21.93 20.25 -8.22
CA PRO A 165 -23.37 19.98 -8.17
C PRO A 165 -23.81 18.88 -9.12
N ASN A 166 -23.09 18.70 -10.23
CA ASN A 166 -23.37 17.69 -11.26
C ASN A 166 -22.52 16.44 -11.11
N SER A 167 -21.70 16.31 -10.06
CA SER A 167 -20.80 15.18 -9.83
C SER A 167 -19.85 14.91 -11.01
N THR A 168 -19.41 15.96 -11.70
CA THR A 168 -18.51 15.87 -12.87
C THR A 168 -17.17 15.28 -12.44
N ASP A 169 -16.66 14.30 -13.19
CA ASP A 169 -15.29 13.80 -12.99
C ASP A 169 -14.27 14.83 -13.50
N ILE A 170 -14.06 15.86 -12.69
CA ILE A 170 -13.16 16.98 -13.03
C ILE A 170 -11.73 16.52 -13.29
N PRO A 171 -11.11 15.67 -12.46
CA PRO A 171 -9.78 15.14 -12.75
C PRO A 171 -9.71 14.34 -14.04
N GLY A 172 -10.72 13.54 -14.32
CA GLY A 172 -10.78 12.70 -15.52
C GLY A 172 -10.77 13.56 -16.80
N TYR A 173 -11.68 14.52 -16.91
CA TYR A 173 -11.70 15.35 -18.14
C TYR A 173 -10.46 16.27 -18.23
N MET A 174 -9.93 16.78 -17.12
CA MET A 174 -8.72 17.60 -17.12
C MET A 174 -7.48 16.81 -17.53
N ALA A 175 -7.41 15.52 -17.16
CA ALA A 175 -6.34 14.63 -17.63
C ALA A 175 -6.40 14.48 -19.15
N LYS A 176 -7.59 14.29 -19.72
CA LYS A 176 -7.80 14.19 -21.16
C LYS A 176 -7.49 15.48 -21.92
N VAL A 177 -7.86 16.63 -21.36
CA VAL A 177 -7.45 17.95 -21.89
C VAL A 177 -5.91 18.06 -21.97
N ARG A 178 -5.22 17.64 -20.92
CA ARG A 178 -3.74 17.66 -20.89
C ARG A 178 -3.10 16.71 -21.90
N GLU A 179 -3.74 15.58 -22.18
CA GLU A 179 -3.33 14.61 -23.20
C GLU A 179 -3.64 15.09 -24.63
N GLY A 180 -4.42 16.16 -24.79
CA GLY A 180 -4.90 16.66 -26.08
C GLY A 180 -6.10 15.88 -26.64
N ASP A 181 -6.68 14.99 -25.86
CA ASP A 181 -7.85 14.18 -26.21
C ASP A 181 -9.14 14.95 -25.89
N TRP A 182 -9.47 15.90 -26.73
CA TRP A 182 -10.60 16.82 -26.54
C TRP A 182 -11.95 16.14 -26.64
N ASP A 183 -12.06 15.11 -27.48
CA ASP A 183 -13.32 14.38 -27.68
C ASP A 183 -13.69 13.57 -26.42
N GLU A 184 -12.73 12.86 -25.84
CA GLU A 184 -12.96 12.11 -24.62
C GLU A 184 -13.15 13.05 -23.41
N ALA A 185 -12.42 14.16 -23.35
CA ALA A 185 -12.64 15.18 -22.32
C ALA A 185 -14.07 15.74 -22.40
N ALA A 186 -14.55 16.06 -23.59
CA ALA A 186 -15.92 16.52 -23.82
C ALA A 186 -16.94 15.44 -23.45
N ARG A 187 -16.68 14.18 -23.79
CA ARG A 187 -17.54 13.05 -23.45
C ARG A 187 -17.71 12.90 -21.94
N ILE A 188 -16.61 12.92 -21.19
CA ILE A 188 -16.62 12.85 -19.72
C ILE A 188 -17.42 14.01 -19.14
N PHE A 189 -17.22 15.21 -19.64
CA PHE A 189 -17.95 16.40 -19.18
C PHE A 189 -19.45 16.30 -19.46
N MET A 190 -19.84 15.87 -20.67
CA MET A 190 -21.25 15.78 -21.11
C MET A 190 -22.04 14.67 -20.41
N LEU A 191 -21.38 13.63 -19.85
CA LEU A 191 -22.08 12.52 -19.18
C LEU A 191 -22.99 12.98 -18.04
N VAL A 192 -22.67 14.10 -17.42
CA VAL A 192 -23.37 14.59 -16.21
C VAL A 192 -23.96 16.01 -16.42
N HIS A 193 -23.68 16.66 -17.54
CA HIS A 193 -24.23 17.95 -17.87
C HIS A 193 -25.38 17.80 -18.86
N PRO A 194 -26.63 18.03 -18.45
CA PRO A 194 -27.80 17.78 -19.31
C PRO A 194 -28.01 18.79 -20.43
N MET A 195 -27.24 19.86 -20.46
CA MET A 195 -27.31 20.87 -21.53
C MET A 195 -25.93 21.19 -22.06
N PRO A 196 -25.53 20.60 -23.19
CA PRO A 196 -24.42 21.12 -23.97
C PRO A 196 -24.88 22.46 -24.59
N MET A 197 -24.23 23.54 -24.20
CA MET A 197 -24.34 24.80 -24.94
C MET A 197 -23.45 24.74 -26.17
#